data_ed0bb5d918d8eed483ce9556a3ae93c5
#
_entry.id   ed0bb5d918d8eed483ce9556a3ae93c5
#
_cell.length_a   1.000
_cell.length_b   1.000
_cell.length_c   1.000
_cell.angle_alpha   90.00
_cell.angle_beta   90.00
_cell.angle_gamma   90.00
#
_symmetry.space_group_name_H-M   'P 1'
#
loop_
_entity.id
_entity.type
_entity.pdbx_description
1 polymer ?
#
loop_
_entity_poly.entity_id
_entity_poly.type
_entity_poly.pdbx_seq_one_letter_code
_entity_poly.pdbx_strand_id
1 'polypeptide(L)'
;VQTLESGADGLVLAAESAIGKYPTECVKVISSLIKEVDTKPAQVDLEYLLNPPSDNIIPPHGGQFVEQIIPYEKGLQIDILPIIKVNQRVESDVIQITNGAYSPLDRFMNQDELDSVLDKNELLDGTVWPMPILFQLDEQQKKESINNGQLALKSERTGKVFAVIEVEKIEEIKDLNKTARNWFGTESSKHPGVDQFFNSGSFILSGKPFLIESRTPASFPHYELTPNQTRKLFSLYGWTNIIGYHTRNVPHRGHEFIQRKALEETGSDGILISPVTGIKKKGDFSALAIIRCFEKLIEDGFYDPFGVLISSFNTYSRYSGPKEAVFTAICRKNYGCSHFIVGRDHTGVGNYYA
;
A
#
# COMPACT_ATOMS: atom_id res chain seq x y z
N VAL A 1 -0.24 -22.74 34.17
CA VAL A 1 0.12 -23.33 32.87
C VAL A 1 -1.02 -23.12 31.91
N GLN A 2 -2.21 -23.66 32.13
CA GLN A 2 -3.35 -23.55 31.22
C GLN A 2 -3.71 -22.10 30.81
N THR A 3 -3.58 -21.13 31.72
CA THR A 3 -3.82 -19.72 31.44
C THR A 3 -2.79 -19.13 30.47
N LEU A 4 -1.52 -19.50 30.59
CA LEU A 4 -0.47 -19.07 29.66
C LEU A 4 -0.60 -19.79 28.31
N GLU A 5 -0.93 -21.09 28.32
CA GLU A 5 -1.20 -21.87 27.10
C GLU A 5 -2.42 -21.36 26.32
N SER A 6 -3.33 -20.65 27.01
CA SER A 6 -4.50 -19.99 26.41
C SER A 6 -4.21 -18.57 25.85
N GLY A 7 -2.93 -18.17 25.83
CA GLY A 7 -2.51 -16.91 25.23
C GLY A 7 -2.52 -15.71 26.17
N ALA A 8 -2.45 -15.92 27.48
CA ALA A 8 -2.26 -14.79 28.41
C ALA A 8 -0.81 -14.27 28.37
N ASP A 9 -0.64 -12.98 28.18
CA ASP A 9 0.68 -12.30 28.06
C ASP A 9 1.45 -12.22 29.37
N GLY A 10 0.86 -12.60 30.48
CA GLY A 10 1.50 -12.60 31.78
C GLY A 10 0.60 -13.05 32.93
N LEU A 11 1.21 -13.19 34.10
CA LEU A 11 0.54 -13.58 35.33
C LEU A 11 0.72 -12.49 36.38
N VAL A 12 -0.38 -12.06 36.98
CA VAL A 12 -0.37 -11.05 38.06
C VAL A 12 -0.47 -11.76 39.42
N LEU A 13 0.45 -11.44 40.33
CA LEU A 13 0.42 -11.90 41.71
C LEU A 13 -0.55 -11.05 42.52
N ALA A 14 -1.45 -11.71 43.21
CA ALA A 14 -2.44 -11.04 44.08
C ALA A 14 -1.86 -10.68 45.46
N ALA A 15 -2.69 -10.07 46.30
CA ALA A 15 -2.32 -9.62 47.63
C ALA A 15 -1.69 -10.74 48.51
N GLU A 16 -2.15 -11.98 48.34
CA GLU A 16 -1.64 -13.13 49.09
C GLU A 16 -0.14 -13.39 48.83
N SER A 17 0.36 -13.03 47.63
CA SER A 17 1.78 -13.14 47.31
C SER A 17 2.61 -11.99 47.92
N ALA A 18 2.01 -10.80 48.09
CA ALA A 18 2.68 -9.63 48.62
C ALA A 18 2.76 -9.65 50.15
N ILE A 19 1.71 -10.11 50.82
CA ILE A 19 1.58 -10.11 52.31
C ILE A 19 1.43 -11.53 52.89
N GLY A 20 1.46 -12.57 52.03
CA GLY A 20 1.35 -13.97 52.42
C GLY A 20 2.62 -14.46 53.16
N LYS A 21 2.54 -15.67 53.68
CA LYS A 21 3.64 -16.30 54.46
C LYS A 21 4.83 -16.68 53.58
N TYR A 22 4.64 -16.87 52.27
CA TYR A 22 5.66 -17.43 51.35
C TYR A 22 5.74 -16.64 50.01
N PRO A 23 6.00 -15.32 50.03
CA PRO A 23 6.00 -14.53 48.79
C PRO A 23 7.10 -14.94 47.80
N THR A 24 8.28 -15.31 48.31
CA THR A 24 9.41 -15.72 47.45
C THR A 24 9.16 -17.06 46.77
N GLU A 25 8.50 -17.98 47.42
CA GLU A 25 8.13 -19.28 46.87
C GLU A 25 7.07 -19.13 45.81
N CYS A 26 6.10 -18.27 45.97
CA CYS A 26 5.09 -17.93 44.97
C CYS A 26 5.75 -17.41 43.66
N VAL A 27 6.70 -16.47 43.79
CA VAL A 27 7.45 -15.95 42.64
C VAL A 27 8.26 -17.05 41.95
N LYS A 28 8.93 -17.93 42.70
CA LYS A 28 9.70 -19.07 42.16
C LYS A 28 8.81 -20.03 41.37
N VAL A 29 7.65 -20.40 41.94
CA VAL A 29 6.70 -21.30 41.26
C VAL A 29 6.22 -20.69 39.95
N ILE A 30 5.81 -19.40 39.94
CA ILE A 30 5.36 -18.73 38.72
C ILE A 30 6.49 -18.64 37.68
N SER A 31 7.71 -18.27 38.11
CA SER A 31 8.88 -18.23 37.23
C SER A 31 9.20 -19.62 36.61
N SER A 32 9.01 -20.69 37.37
CA SER A 32 9.18 -22.04 36.86
C SER A 32 8.12 -22.44 35.85
N LEU A 33 6.85 -22.05 36.09
CA LEU A 33 5.74 -22.29 35.15
C LEU A 33 5.92 -21.51 33.83
N ILE A 34 6.34 -20.25 33.92
CA ILE A 34 6.64 -19.44 32.71
C ILE A 34 7.75 -20.10 31.90
N LYS A 35 8.85 -20.51 32.55
CA LYS A 35 9.94 -21.22 31.87
C LYS A 35 9.51 -22.54 31.24
N GLU A 36 8.59 -23.26 31.86
CA GLU A 36 8.07 -24.52 31.31
C GLU A 36 7.24 -24.27 30.04
N VAL A 37 6.47 -23.20 29.98
CA VAL A 37 5.70 -22.79 28.79
C VAL A 37 6.64 -22.28 27.70
N ASP A 38 7.63 -21.45 28.04
CA ASP A 38 8.63 -20.91 27.12
C ASP A 38 9.52 -21.97 26.47
N THR A 39 9.72 -23.15 27.15
CA THR A 39 10.51 -24.24 26.61
C THR A 39 9.72 -25.19 25.71
N LYS A 40 8.40 -25.11 25.71
CA LYS A 40 7.59 -25.84 24.73
C LYS A 40 7.78 -25.16 23.39
N PRO A 41 8.21 -25.87 22.32
CA PRO A 41 8.18 -25.29 20.99
C PRO A 41 6.74 -24.87 20.72
N ALA A 42 6.54 -23.59 20.41
CA ALA A 42 5.24 -23.13 19.96
C ALA A 42 4.83 -24.00 18.78
N GLN A 43 3.81 -24.82 18.95
CA GLN A 43 3.19 -25.49 17.80
C GLN A 43 2.50 -24.38 17.00
N VAL A 44 3.22 -23.93 15.98
CA VAL A 44 2.66 -22.99 15.02
C VAL A 44 1.64 -23.75 14.21
N ASP A 45 0.40 -23.36 14.29
CA ASP A 45 -0.63 -23.84 13.38
C ASP A 45 -0.33 -23.28 11.99
N LEU A 46 0.31 -24.11 11.17
CA LEU A 46 0.70 -23.76 9.82
C LEU A 46 -0.52 -23.48 8.94
N GLU A 47 -1.66 -24.15 9.19
CA GLU A 47 -2.89 -23.90 8.45
C GLU A 47 -3.47 -22.53 8.78
N TYR A 48 -3.43 -22.13 10.06
CA TYR A 48 -3.79 -20.79 10.50
C TYR A 48 -2.85 -19.70 9.94
N LEU A 49 -1.55 -19.98 9.87
CA LEU A 49 -0.57 -19.05 9.26
C LEU A 49 -0.73 -18.94 7.75
N LEU A 50 -1.07 -20.04 7.08
CA LEU A 50 -1.26 -20.06 5.63
C LEU A 50 -2.62 -19.47 5.24
N ASN A 51 -3.66 -19.72 6.05
CA ASN A 51 -5.03 -19.33 5.82
C ASN A 51 -5.64 -18.72 7.10
N PRO A 52 -5.12 -17.57 7.59
CA PRO A 52 -5.69 -16.94 8.77
C PRO A 52 -7.15 -16.57 8.47
N PRO A 53 -8.08 -16.70 9.44
CA PRO A 53 -9.47 -16.32 9.24
C PRO A 53 -9.55 -14.84 8.89
N SER A 54 -9.86 -14.55 7.63
CA SER A 54 -9.96 -13.18 7.10
C SER A 54 -11.33 -12.53 7.36
N ASP A 55 -12.25 -13.25 7.98
CA ASP A 55 -13.67 -12.90 8.04
C ASP A 55 -13.96 -11.63 8.86
N ASN A 56 -13.01 -11.18 9.66
CA ASN A 56 -13.18 -10.01 10.53
C ASN A 56 -12.53 -8.71 9.99
N ILE A 57 -11.73 -8.80 8.94
CA ILE A 57 -11.09 -7.62 8.34
C ILE A 57 -11.99 -7.05 7.24
N ILE A 58 -12.12 -5.73 7.19
CA ILE A 58 -12.91 -5.07 6.15
C ILE A 58 -12.58 -5.64 4.75
N PRO A 59 -13.58 -6.01 3.92
CA PRO A 59 -13.33 -6.55 2.60
C PRO A 59 -12.57 -5.53 1.73
N PRO A 60 -11.81 -5.98 0.72
CA PRO A 60 -11.15 -5.09 -0.22
C PRO A 60 -12.17 -4.22 -0.94
N HIS A 61 -11.73 -3.11 -1.50
CA HIS A 61 -12.59 -2.22 -2.27
C HIS A 61 -13.16 -2.95 -3.49
N GLY A 62 -14.46 -2.76 -3.76
CA GLY A 62 -15.16 -3.51 -4.82
C GLY A 62 -15.36 -5.00 -4.54
N GLY A 63 -14.97 -5.50 -3.35
CA GLY A 63 -15.19 -6.90 -2.94
C GLY A 63 -14.24 -7.92 -3.56
N GLN A 64 -13.44 -7.52 -4.56
CA GLN A 64 -12.48 -8.41 -5.23
C GLN A 64 -11.06 -7.98 -4.94
N PHE A 65 -10.21 -8.94 -4.61
CA PHE A 65 -8.78 -8.73 -4.42
C PHE A 65 -8.04 -9.17 -5.68
N VAL A 66 -7.30 -8.25 -6.29
CA VAL A 66 -6.50 -8.49 -7.49
C VAL A 66 -5.07 -8.83 -7.08
N GLU A 67 -4.58 -9.98 -7.49
CA GLU A 67 -3.17 -10.37 -7.34
C GLU A 67 -2.69 -10.98 -8.66
N GLN A 68 -1.67 -10.34 -9.28
CA GLN A 68 -1.18 -10.68 -10.61
C GLN A 68 0.33 -10.87 -10.57
N ILE A 69 0.75 -11.87 -9.81
CA ILE A 69 2.16 -12.25 -9.63
C ILE A 69 2.37 -13.60 -10.30
N ILE A 70 3.31 -13.66 -11.24
CA ILE A 70 3.71 -14.91 -11.89
C ILE A 70 5.00 -15.42 -11.26
N PRO A 71 5.09 -16.72 -10.94
CA PRO A 71 6.30 -17.33 -10.42
C PRO A 71 7.45 -17.17 -11.42
N TYR A 72 8.65 -16.94 -10.92
CA TYR A 72 9.86 -17.02 -11.75
C TYR A 72 10.21 -18.47 -12.00
N GLU A 73 9.72 -19.04 -13.10
CA GLU A 73 10.15 -20.35 -13.57
C GLU A 73 11.34 -20.21 -14.53
N LYS A 74 12.32 -21.13 -14.40
CA LYS A 74 13.37 -21.31 -15.39
C LYS A 74 12.71 -21.72 -16.73
N GLY A 75 12.62 -20.79 -17.67
CA GLY A 75 11.99 -21.05 -18.98
C GLY A 75 10.92 -20.06 -19.39
N LEU A 76 10.56 -19.06 -18.54
CA LEU A 76 9.78 -17.94 -19.03
C LEU A 76 10.54 -17.28 -20.18
N GLN A 77 9.96 -17.33 -21.39
CA GLN A 77 10.53 -16.75 -22.61
C GLN A 77 10.39 -15.22 -22.62
N ILE A 78 10.72 -14.59 -21.49
CA ILE A 78 10.64 -13.11 -21.35
C ILE A 78 11.65 -12.44 -22.26
N ASP A 79 12.79 -13.10 -22.49
CA ASP A 79 13.89 -12.55 -23.28
C ASP A 79 13.56 -12.42 -24.78
N ILE A 80 12.49 -13.08 -25.24
CA ILE A 80 12.01 -12.95 -26.63
C ILE A 80 10.91 -11.91 -26.80
N LEU A 81 10.34 -11.39 -25.70
CA LEU A 81 9.31 -10.37 -25.77
C LEU A 81 9.92 -9.01 -26.14
N PRO A 82 9.21 -8.23 -26.95
CA PRO A 82 9.57 -6.84 -27.14
C PRO A 82 9.61 -6.09 -25.81
N ILE A 83 10.66 -5.28 -25.62
CA ILE A 83 10.89 -4.58 -24.36
C ILE A 83 10.45 -3.13 -24.51
N ILE A 84 9.61 -2.68 -23.57
CA ILE A 84 9.34 -1.27 -23.36
C ILE A 84 9.99 -0.81 -22.04
N LYS A 85 10.71 0.32 -22.09
CA LYS A 85 11.25 0.97 -20.89
C LYS A 85 10.16 1.80 -20.23
N VAL A 86 10.07 1.67 -18.91
CA VAL A 86 9.07 2.38 -18.12
C VAL A 86 9.75 3.24 -17.06
N ASN A 87 9.26 4.45 -16.91
CA ASN A 87 9.69 5.35 -15.85
C ASN A 87 9.18 4.89 -14.47
N GLN A 88 9.67 5.50 -13.42
CA GLN A 88 9.36 5.11 -12.04
C GLN A 88 7.86 5.26 -11.68
N ARG A 89 7.08 6.11 -12.37
CA ARG A 89 5.62 6.24 -12.13
C ARG A 89 4.87 5.01 -12.63
N VAL A 90 5.12 4.64 -13.88
CA VAL A 90 4.54 3.42 -14.46
C VAL A 90 5.01 2.18 -13.69
N GLU A 91 6.31 2.13 -13.30
CA GLU A 91 6.84 1.07 -12.43
C GLU A 91 6.03 0.96 -11.13
N SER A 92 5.77 2.08 -10.45
CA SER A 92 4.97 2.11 -9.22
C SER A 92 3.54 1.63 -9.46
N ASP A 93 2.90 2.10 -10.55
CA ASP A 93 1.52 1.71 -10.85
C ASP A 93 1.40 0.22 -11.19
N VAL A 94 2.35 -0.33 -11.95
CA VAL A 94 2.43 -1.78 -12.21
C VAL A 94 2.50 -2.57 -10.90
N ILE A 95 3.39 -2.18 -9.98
CA ILE A 95 3.53 -2.85 -8.67
C ILE A 95 2.22 -2.79 -7.88
N GLN A 96 1.55 -1.64 -7.84
CA GLN A 96 0.34 -1.46 -7.04
C GLN A 96 -0.91 -2.10 -7.66
N ILE A 97 -1.00 -2.19 -8.99
CA ILE A 97 -2.04 -2.98 -9.65
C ILE A 97 -1.84 -4.46 -9.31
N THR A 98 -0.62 -4.96 -9.53
CA THR A 98 -0.34 -6.39 -9.46
C THR A 98 -0.32 -6.97 -8.06
N ASN A 99 -0.01 -6.17 -7.03
CA ASN A 99 0.01 -6.60 -5.63
C ASN A 99 -1.33 -6.40 -4.91
N GLY A 100 -2.34 -5.88 -5.60
CA GLY A 100 -3.70 -5.69 -5.08
C GLY A 100 -3.96 -4.38 -4.35
N ALA A 101 -2.99 -3.47 -4.25
CA ALA A 101 -3.21 -2.17 -3.62
C ALA A 101 -4.24 -1.31 -4.37
N TYR A 102 -4.37 -1.51 -5.67
CA TYR A 102 -5.35 -0.85 -6.51
C TYR A 102 -6.59 -1.69 -6.81
N SER A 103 -6.84 -2.76 -6.06
CA SER A 103 -8.07 -3.54 -6.23
C SER A 103 -9.32 -2.63 -6.17
N PRO A 104 -10.34 -2.86 -7.02
CA PRO A 104 -10.47 -3.98 -7.95
C PRO A 104 -9.83 -3.75 -9.32
N LEU A 105 -9.13 -2.62 -9.54
CA LEU A 105 -8.47 -2.33 -10.82
C LEU A 105 -7.37 -3.34 -11.09
N ASP A 106 -7.48 -4.08 -12.20
CA ASP A 106 -6.57 -5.16 -12.60
C ASP A 106 -5.71 -4.82 -13.83
N ARG A 107 -5.86 -3.60 -14.37
CA ARG A 107 -5.22 -3.16 -15.61
C ARG A 107 -4.98 -1.66 -15.65
N PHE A 108 -4.20 -1.21 -16.63
CA PHE A 108 -4.19 0.18 -17.05
C PHE A 108 -5.43 0.50 -17.86
N MET A 109 -6.03 1.65 -17.59
CA MET A 109 -7.32 2.07 -18.13
C MET A 109 -7.25 2.38 -19.64
N ASN A 110 -8.34 2.05 -20.34
CA ASN A 110 -8.63 2.53 -21.67
C ASN A 110 -9.38 3.89 -21.63
N GLN A 111 -9.73 4.45 -22.80
CA GLN A 111 -10.39 5.75 -22.88
C GLN A 111 -11.79 5.74 -22.25
N ASP A 112 -12.56 4.65 -22.36
CA ASP A 112 -13.91 4.59 -21.81
C ASP A 112 -13.88 4.53 -20.28
N GLU A 113 -12.92 3.79 -19.70
CA GLU A 113 -12.65 3.76 -18.26
C GLU A 113 -12.15 5.12 -17.76
N LEU A 114 -11.26 5.78 -18.50
CA LEU A 114 -10.79 7.13 -18.21
C LEU A 114 -11.96 8.13 -18.18
N ASP A 115 -12.82 8.11 -19.19
CA ASP A 115 -13.99 8.97 -19.29
C ASP A 115 -14.94 8.75 -18.08
N SER A 116 -15.22 7.48 -17.72
CA SER A 116 -16.05 7.14 -16.55
C SER A 116 -15.47 7.65 -15.24
N VAL A 117 -14.18 7.42 -15.01
CA VAL A 117 -13.48 7.87 -13.80
C VAL A 117 -13.47 9.39 -13.68
N LEU A 118 -13.25 10.10 -14.79
CA LEU A 118 -13.22 11.58 -14.78
C LEU A 118 -14.59 12.20 -14.59
N ASP A 119 -15.64 11.64 -15.22
CA ASP A 119 -16.97 12.21 -15.24
C ASP A 119 -17.81 11.78 -14.01
N LYS A 120 -17.65 10.52 -13.54
CA LYS A 120 -18.48 9.92 -12.49
C LYS A 120 -17.71 9.57 -11.21
N ASN A 121 -16.38 9.54 -11.23
CA ASN A 121 -15.51 8.97 -10.20
C ASN A 121 -15.81 7.49 -9.94
N GLU A 122 -16.12 6.72 -10.98
CA GLU A 122 -16.50 5.31 -10.95
C GLU A 122 -15.81 4.53 -12.07
N LEU A 123 -15.49 3.27 -11.79
CA LEU A 123 -15.17 2.29 -12.83
C LEU A 123 -16.43 1.99 -13.68
N LEU A 124 -16.28 1.25 -14.78
CA LEU A 124 -17.40 0.92 -15.67
C LEU A 124 -18.49 0.06 -15.01
N ASP A 125 -18.15 -0.65 -13.94
CA ASP A 125 -19.09 -1.45 -13.15
C ASP A 125 -19.81 -0.66 -12.04
N GLY A 126 -19.54 0.66 -11.92
CA GLY A 126 -20.11 1.52 -10.89
C GLY A 126 -19.33 1.54 -9.57
N THR A 127 -18.23 0.81 -9.47
CA THR A 127 -17.37 0.88 -8.29
C THR A 127 -16.72 2.26 -8.16
N VAL A 128 -16.84 2.91 -7.01
CA VAL A 128 -16.23 4.22 -6.75
C VAL A 128 -14.73 4.20 -6.96
N TRP A 129 -14.24 5.03 -7.89
CA TRP A 129 -12.83 5.10 -8.23
C TRP A 129 -12.48 6.47 -8.81
N PRO A 130 -11.88 7.39 -8.04
CA PRO A 130 -11.73 8.79 -8.48
C PRO A 130 -10.43 9.08 -9.24
N MET A 131 -9.54 8.07 -9.41
CA MET A 131 -8.19 8.29 -9.89
C MET A 131 -7.90 7.59 -11.22
N PRO A 132 -7.59 8.32 -12.29
CA PRO A 132 -7.06 7.72 -13.50
C PRO A 132 -5.72 7.00 -13.27
N ILE A 133 -5.60 5.77 -13.76
CA ILE A 133 -4.36 4.99 -13.75
C ILE A 133 -4.01 4.67 -15.20
N LEU A 134 -3.08 5.45 -15.74
CA LEU A 134 -2.77 5.45 -17.17
C LEU A 134 -1.34 5.00 -17.47
N PHE A 135 -1.18 4.20 -18.50
CA PHE A 135 0.12 3.97 -19.11
C PHE A 135 0.20 4.80 -20.39
N GLN A 136 0.69 6.04 -20.25
CA GLN A 136 0.86 6.93 -21.39
C GLN A 136 2.11 6.59 -22.20
N LEU A 137 1.99 6.73 -23.52
CA LEU A 137 3.06 6.52 -24.49
C LEU A 137 3.23 7.76 -25.35
N ASP A 138 4.48 8.05 -25.71
CA ASP A 138 4.79 8.97 -26.79
C ASP A 138 4.68 8.27 -28.16
N GLU A 139 4.86 9.01 -29.24
CA GLU A 139 4.79 8.49 -30.64
C GLU A 139 5.80 7.39 -30.92
N GLN A 140 6.99 7.45 -30.33
CA GLN A 140 8.03 6.44 -30.53
C GLN A 140 7.65 5.16 -29.78
N GLN A 141 7.31 5.26 -28.52
CA GLN A 141 6.88 4.14 -27.68
C GLN A 141 5.65 3.44 -28.26
N LYS A 142 4.68 4.19 -28.80
CA LYS A 142 3.52 3.65 -29.53
C LYS A 142 3.96 2.81 -30.71
N LYS A 143 4.85 3.33 -31.58
CA LYS A 143 5.35 2.58 -32.75
C LYS A 143 6.05 1.28 -32.36
N GLU A 144 6.80 1.30 -31.26
CA GLU A 144 7.51 0.12 -30.73
C GLU A 144 6.55 -0.91 -30.11
N SER A 145 5.40 -0.47 -29.62
CA SER A 145 4.43 -1.30 -28.89
C SER A 145 3.26 -1.79 -29.76
N ILE A 146 2.92 -1.06 -30.82
CA ILE A 146 1.79 -1.40 -31.69
C ILE A 146 2.05 -2.74 -32.39
N ASN A 147 1.10 -3.62 -32.45
CA ASN A 147 1.17 -4.99 -33.00
C ASN A 147 1.79 -6.04 -32.03
N ASN A 148 2.09 -5.72 -30.82
CA ASN A 148 2.56 -6.67 -29.82
C ASN A 148 1.42 -7.00 -28.84
N GLY A 149 1.05 -8.28 -28.73
CA GLY A 149 0.05 -8.72 -27.74
C GLY A 149 0.61 -8.75 -26.32
N GLN A 150 1.93 -8.86 -26.17
CA GLN A 150 2.63 -8.86 -24.88
C GLN A 150 3.93 -8.05 -24.98
N LEU A 151 4.26 -7.34 -23.92
CA LEU A 151 5.49 -6.55 -23.79
C LEU A 151 6.17 -6.84 -22.45
N ALA A 152 7.49 -6.94 -22.45
CA ALA A 152 8.30 -7.00 -21.24
C ALA A 152 8.57 -5.58 -20.75
N LEU A 153 8.21 -5.30 -19.47
CA LEU A 153 8.41 -3.99 -18.85
C LEU A 153 9.77 -3.93 -18.18
N LYS A 154 10.63 -3.02 -18.67
CA LYS A 154 11.97 -2.79 -18.14
C LYS A 154 12.00 -1.49 -17.35
N SER A 155 12.35 -1.57 -16.07
CA SER A 155 12.54 -0.40 -15.21
C SER A 155 13.72 0.45 -15.70
N GLU A 156 13.50 1.73 -15.92
CA GLU A 156 14.58 2.68 -16.20
C GLU A 156 15.52 2.85 -15.00
N ARG A 157 14.99 2.76 -13.77
CA ARG A 157 15.73 2.92 -12.52
C ARG A 157 16.70 1.77 -12.26
N THR A 158 16.27 0.52 -12.47
CA THR A 158 17.07 -0.67 -12.16
C THR A 158 17.74 -1.29 -13.39
N GLY A 159 17.27 -0.93 -14.58
CA GLY A 159 17.71 -1.55 -15.84
C GLY A 159 17.27 -3.00 -16.02
N LYS A 160 16.37 -3.52 -15.17
CA LYS A 160 15.92 -4.92 -15.20
C LYS A 160 14.46 -5.03 -15.68
N VAL A 161 14.15 -6.13 -16.36
CA VAL A 161 12.77 -6.53 -16.65
C VAL A 161 12.14 -7.06 -15.36
N PHE A 162 10.98 -6.52 -14.98
CA PHE A 162 10.31 -6.84 -13.71
C PHE A 162 8.85 -7.30 -13.86
N ALA A 163 8.25 -7.03 -15.02
CA ALA A 163 6.86 -7.39 -15.29
C ALA A 163 6.65 -7.66 -16.80
N VAL A 164 5.52 -8.27 -17.10
CA VAL A 164 4.99 -8.41 -18.47
C VAL A 164 3.62 -7.75 -18.50
N ILE A 165 3.26 -7.11 -19.59
CA ILE A 165 1.91 -6.60 -19.80
C ILE A 165 1.26 -7.27 -21.01
N GLU A 166 0.03 -7.76 -20.84
CA GLU A 166 -0.84 -8.16 -21.93
C GLU A 166 -1.53 -6.91 -22.47
N VAL A 167 -1.19 -6.54 -23.71
CA VAL A 167 -1.70 -5.33 -24.34
C VAL A 167 -3.07 -5.62 -24.91
N GLU A 168 -4.07 -4.86 -24.47
CA GLU A 168 -5.43 -4.95 -24.99
C GLU A 168 -5.66 -3.95 -26.13
N LYS A 169 -5.23 -2.69 -25.91
CA LYS A 169 -5.44 -1.61 -26.85
C LYS A 169 -4.40 -0.51 -26.67
N ILE A 170 -4.04 0.14 -27.78
CA ILE A 170 -3.31 1.40 -27.77
C ILE A 170 -4.14 2.43 -28.53
N GLU A 171 -4.51 3.51 -27.90
CA GLU A 171 -5.37 4.53 -28.48
C GLU A 171 -4.92 5.93 -28.09
N GLU A 172 -5.29 6.92 -28.89
CA GLU A 172 -5.00 8.33 -28.62
C GLU A 172 -6.01 8.89 -27.62
N ILE A 173 -5.54 9.69 -26.66
CA ILE A 173 -6.42 10.43 -25.74
C ILE A 173 -7.22 11.44 -26.56
N LYS A 174 -8.55 11.33 -26.55
CA LYS A 174 -9.47 12.12 -27.40
C LYS A 174 -9.26 13.64 -27.28
N ASP A 175 -9.05 14.13 -26.07
CA ASP A 175 -8.85 15.56 -25.77
C ASP A 175 -8.02 15.74 -24.50
N LEU A 176 -6.73 15.98 -24.66
CA LEU A 176 -5.79 16.18 -23.55
C LEU A 176 -6.18 17.35 -22.63
N ASN A 177 -6.66 18.46 -23.22
CA ASN A 177 -7.02 19.66 -22.45
C ASN A 177 -8.28 19.42 -21.60
N LYS A 178 -9.30 18.79 -22.20
CA LYS A 178 -10.52 18.40 -21.49
C LYS A 178 -10.19 17.40 -20.37
N THR A 179 -9.36 16.40 -20.66
CA THR A 179 -8.91 15.40 -19.69
C THR A 179 -8.20 16.08 -18.52
N ALA A 180 -7.25 16.98 -18.79
CA ALA A 180 -6.55 17.72 -17.74
C ALA A 180 -7.51 18.56 -16.88
N ARG A 181 -8.46 19.25 -17.52
CA ARG A 181 -9.47 20.08 -16.83
C ARG A 181 -10.37 19.24 -15.93
N ASN A 182 -10.85 18.10 -16.40
CA ASN A 182 -11.70 17.19 -15.62
C ASN A 182 -10.94 16.53 -14.47
N TRP A 183 -9.63 16.26 -14.67
CA TRP A 183 -8.79 15.62 -13.65
C TRP A 183 -8.32 16.58 -12.58
N PHE A 184 -7.75 17.73 -13.00
CA PHE A 184 -7.02 18.65 -12.11
C PHE A 184 -7.77 19.98 -11.87
N GLY A 185 -8.94 20.18 -12.48
CA GLY A 185 -9.67 21.44 -12.41
C GLY A 185 -9.04 22.57 -13.25
N THR A 186 -7.94 22.30 -13.95
CA THR A 186 -7.19 23.27 -14.77
C THR A 186 -6.47 22.58 -15.92
N GLU A 187 -6.16 23.30 -16.96
CA GLU A 187 -5.29 22.88 -18.06
C GLU A 187 -3.91 23.57 -18.06
N SER A 188 -3.66 24.36 -17.03
CA SER A 188 -2.42 25.13 -16.93
C SER A 188 -1.24 24.25 -16.54
N SER A 189 -0.19 24.22 -17.37
CA SER A 189 1.08 23.51 -17.07
C SER A 189 1.83 24.08 -15.84
N LYS A 190 1.35 25.18 -15.24
CA LYS A 190 1.85 25.61 -13.92
C LYS A 190 1.43 24.65 -12.81
N HIS A 191 0.37 23.87 -13.03
CA HIS A 191 -0.04 22.80 -12.13
C HIS A 191 0.82 21.56 -12.40
N PRO A 192 1.57 21.05 -11.42
CA PRO A 192 2.56 19.97 -11.65
C PRO A 192 1.93 18.67 -12.16
N GLY A 193 0.69 18.37 -11.79
CA GLY A 193 -0.04 17.21 -12.32
C GLY A 193 -0.38 17.36 -13.80
N VAL A 194 -0.79 18.57 -14.23
CA VAL A 194 -1.05 18.87 -15.64
C VAL A 194 0.23 18.78 -16.46
N ASP A 195 1.31 19.40 -15.98
CA ASP A 195 2.62 19.34 -16.62
C ASP A 195 3.09 17.88 -16.79
N GLN A 196 2.96 17.07 -15.74
CA GLN A 196 3.27 15.65 -15.81
C GLN A 196 2.43 14.90 -16.84
N PHE A 197 1.12 15.15 -16.85
CA PHE A 197 0.18 14.50 -17.75
C PHE A 197 0.49 14.84 -19.22
N PHE A 198 0.71 16.11 -19.56
CA PHE A 198 1.03 16.52 -20.92
C PHE A 198 2.40 16.02 -21.41
N ASN A 199 3.38 15.92 -20.53
CA ASN A 199 4.71 15.42 -20.86
C ASN A 199 4.85 13.89 -20.88
N SER A 200 3.79 13.15 -20.52
CA SER A 200 3.81 11.68 -20.48
C SER A 200 3.38 11.02 -21.81
N GLY A 201 2.98 11.82 -22.80
CA GLY A 201 2.53 11.34 -24.12
C GLY A 201 1.02 11.44 -24.30
N SER A 202 0.59 11.33 -25.57
CA SER A 202 -0.81 11.49 -25.97
C SER A 202 -1.53 10.18 -26.25
N PHE A 203 -0.85 9.05 -26.13
CA PHE A 203 -1.46 7.74 -26.29
C PHE A 203 -1.56 7.03 -24.94
N ILE A 204 -2.58 6.18 -24.80
CA ILE A 204 -2.70 5.28 -23.65
C ILE A 204 -2.61 3.83 -24.14
N LEU A 205 -1.85 3.04 -23.42
CA LEU A 205 -1.81 1.59 -23.54
C LEU A 205 -2.68 1.04 -22.43
N SER A 206 -3.80 0.41 -22.78
CA SER A 206 -4.58 -0.38 -21.84
C SER A 206 -4.15 -1.84 -21.89
N GLY A 207 -4.12 -2.48 -20.73
CA GLY A 207 -3.69 -3.86 -20.65
C GLY A 207 -3.42 -4.30 -19.23
N LYS A 208 -3.29 -5.61 -19.09
CA LYS A 208 -3.16 -6.29 -17.81
C LYS A 208 -1.70 -6.59 -17.47
N PRO A 209 -1.11 -5.95 -16.46
CA PRO A 209 0.25 -6.22 -16.07
C PRO A 209 0.35 -7.45 -15.15
N PHE A 210 1.47 -8.16 -15.24
CA PHE A 210 1.84 -9.29 -14.40
C PHE A 210 3.24 -9.06 -13.85
N LEU A 211 3.38 -9.00 -12.54
CA LEU A 211 4.67 -8.87 -11.87
C LEU A 211 5.40 -10.21 -11.88
N ILE A 212 6.70 -10.17 -12.12
CA ILE A 212 7.54 -11.38 -12.04
C ILE A 212 8.03 -11.51 -10.61
N GLU A 213 7.70 -12.62 -9.96
CA GLU A 213 8.17 -12.95 -8.62
C GLU A 213 9.69 -12.81 -8.55
N SER A 214 10.23 -12.35 -7.41
CA SER A 214 11.66 -12.09 -7.17
C SER A 214 12.31 -11.00 -8.05
N ARG A 215 11.60 -10.37 -8.98
CA ARG A 215 12.12 -9.26 -9.80
C ARG A 215 11.50 -7.89 -9.45
N THR A 216 10.69 -7.84 -8.40
CA THR A 216 10.08 -6.58 -7.93
C THR A 216 11.16 -5.58 -7.56
N PRO A 217 11.13 -4.36 -8.13
CA PRO A 217 12.11 -3.34 -7.82
C PRO A 217 11.78 -2.65 -6.48
N ALA A 218 11.99 -3.37 -5.38
CA ALA A 218 11.80 -2.85 -4.02
C ALA A 218 12.98 -2.00 -3.57
N SER A 219 12.71 -0.84 -2.98
CA SER A 219 13.73 0.03 -2.37
C SER A 219 13.92 -0.27 -0.88
N PHE A 220 12.87 -0.74 -0.22
CA PHE A 220 12.83 -1.05 1.21
C PHE A 220 12.09 -2.39 1.45
N PRO A 221 12.66 -3.53 1.03
CA PRO A 221 11.94 -4.81 0.97
C PRO A 221 11.36 -5.27 2.31
N HIS A 222 11.96 -4.88 3.44
CA HIS A 222 11.44 -5.22 4.78
C HIS A 222 10.20 -4.41 5.18
N TYR A 223 9.92 -3.31 4.49
CA TYR A 223 8.79 -2.41 4.78
C TYR A 223 7.77 -2.37 3.65
N GLU A 224 8.09 -2.89 2.46
CA GLU A 224 7.19 -2.91 1.31
C GLU A 224 6.28 -4.16 1.35
N LEU A 225 5.45 -4.24 2.40
CA LEU A 225 4.47 -5.33 2.52
C LEU A 225 3.35 -5.15 1.48
N THR A 226 2.88 -6.26 0.94
CA THR A 226 1.69 -6.27 0.08
C THR A 226 0.41 -6.18 0.91
N PRO A 227 -0.74 -5.79 0.32
CA PRO A 227 -2.02 -5.84 1.02
C PRO A 227 -2.37 -7.23 1.57
N ASN A 228 -2.03 -8.29 0.86
CA ASN A 228 -2.23 -9.67 1.34
C ASN A 228 -1.41 -9.93 2.61
N GLN A 229 -0.14 -9.51 2.63
CA GLN A 229 0.74 -9.67 3.80
C GLN A 229 0.25 -8.87 5.01
N THR A 230 -0.17 -7.60 4.82
CA THR A 230 -0.70 -6.80 5.93
C THR A 230 -1.98 -7.38 6.51
N ARG A 231 -2.90 -7.85 5.66
CA ARG A 231 -4.12 -8.53 6.09
C ARG A 231 -3.85 -9.79 6.90
N LYS A 232 -2.86 -10.60 6.46
CA LYS A 232 -2.42 -11.77 7.23
C LYS A 232 -1.85 -11.39 8.59
N LEU A 233 -1.01 -10.35 8.65
CA LEU A 233 -0.47 -9.85 9.91
C LEU A 233 -1.56 -9.32 10.83
N PHE A 234 -2.54 -8.57 10.33
CA PHE A 234 -3.66 -8.10 11.12
C PHE A 234 -4.50 -9.26 11.69
N SER A 235 -4.76 -10.29 10.88
CA SER A 235 -5.41 -11.51 11.39
C SER A 235 -4.60 -12.18 12.50
N LEU A 236 -3.27 -12.30 12.34
CA LEU A 236 -2.39 -12.89 13.35
C LEU A 236 -2.35 -12.09 14.65
N TYR A 237 -2.44 -10.76 14.56
CA TYR A 237 -2.52 -9.88 15.73
C TYR A 237 -3.94 -9.79 16.32
N GLY A 238 -4.94 -10.41 15.68
CA GLY A 238 -6.33 -10.30 16.06
C GLY A 238 -6.94 -8.92 15.80
N TRP A 239 -6.33 -8.12 14.93
CA TRP A 239 -6.82 -6.80 14.58
C TRP A 239 -7.96 -6.88 13.57
N THR A 240 -9.02 -6.14 13.84
CA THR A 240 -10.20 -6.04 12.98
C THR A 240 -10.52 -4.61 12.60
N ASN A 241 -10.15 -3.67 13.46
CA ASN A 241 -10.41 -2.25 13.32
C ASN A 241 -9.09 -1.48 13.25
N ILE A 242 -8.64 -1.13 12.04
CA ILE A 242 -7.31 -0.63 11.77
C ILE A 242 -7.34 0.77 11.18
N ILE A 243 -6.51 1.67 11.68
CA ILE A 243 -6.32 3.01 11.11
C ILE A 243 -5.20 2.99 10.09
N GLY A 244 -5.46 3.50 8.88
CA GLY A 244 -4.44 3.81 7.90
C GLY A 244 -3.91 5.23 8.07
N TYR A 245 -2.59 5.40 8.10
CA TYR A 245 -1.92 6.70 8.11
C TYR A 245 -0.86 6.77 7.01
N HIS A 246 -1.08 7.66 6.04
CA HIS A 246 -0.20 7.86 4.90
C HIS A 246 0.65 9.11 5.11
N THR A 247 1.98 9.01 4.94
CA THR A 247 2.86 10.16 5.20
C THR A 247 4.09 10.20 4.28
N ARG A 248 4.46 11.42 3.89
CA ARG A 248 5.74 11.76 3.24
C ARG A 248 6.67 12.56 4.14
N ASN A 249 6.24 12.81 5.37
CA ASN A 249 6.96 13.64 6.35
C ASN A 249 7.44 12.80 7.53
N VAL A 250 8.51 13.26 8.17
CA VAL A 250 8.90 12.77 9.49
C VAL A 250 7.81 13.11 10.52
N PRO A 251 7.59 12.26 11.54
CA PRO A 251 6.60 12.54 12.57
C PRO A 251 6.97 13.78 13.39
N HIS A 252 5.95 14.47 13.86
CA HIS A 252 6.05 15.56 14.82
C HIS A 252 4.84 15.50 15.75
N ARG A 253 4.86 16.26 16.86
CA ARG A 253 3.83 16.20 17.91
C ARG A 253 2.38 16.31 17.39
N GLY A 254 2.14 17.06 16.31
CA GLY A 254 0.80 17.14 15.69
C GLY A 254 0.39 15.82 15.04
N HIS A 255 1.31 15.13 14.37
CA HIS A 255 1.05 13.78 13.83
C HIS A 255 0.79 12.77 14.93
N GLU A 256 1.62 12.78 15.97
CA GLU A 256 1.47 11.93 17.14
C GLU A 256 0.11 12.12 17.80
N PHE A 257 -0.29 13.39 18.01
CA PHE A 257 -1.58 13.72 18.61
C PHE A 257 -2.76 13.18 17.79
N ILE A 258 -2.80 13.44 16.48
CA ILE A 258 -3.93 12.99 15.64
C ILE A 258 -4.00 11.47 15.53
N GLN A 259 -2.86 10.77 15.50
CA GLN A 259 -2.82 9.32 15.44
C GLN A 259 -3.36 8.70 16.75
N ARG A 260 -2.89 9.17 17.91
CA ARG A 260 -3.38 8.70 19.22
C ARG A 260 -4.86 9.03 19.40
N LYS A 261 -5.25 10.26 19.05
CA LYS A 261 -6.65 10.67 19.14
C LYS A 261 -7.57 9.84 18.25
N ALA A 262 -7.13 9.52 17.04
CA ALA A 262 -7.87 8.65 16.14
C ALA A 262 -8.02 7.23 16.72
N LEU A 263 -6.95 6.64 17.28
CA LEU A 263 -7.01 5.33 17.95
C LEU A 263 -8.02 5.33 19.12
N GLU A 264 -7.99 6.36 19.95
CA GLU A 264 -8.92 6.52 21.10
C GLU A 264 -10.38 6.66 20.63
N GLU A 265 -10.65 7.56 19.67
CA GLU A 265 -12.02 7.88 19.22
C GLU A 265 -12.68 6.74 18.43
N THR A 266 -11.90 5.96 17.68
CA THR A 266 -12.43 4.86 16.88
C THR A 266 -12.40 3.52 17.61
N GLY A 267 -11.72 3.43 18.76
CA GLY A 267 -11.49 2.16 19.45
C GLY A 267 -10.75 1.16 18.58
N SER A 268 -9.82 1.65 17.73
CA SER A 268 -9.11 0.78 16.79
C SER A 268 -8.03 -0.05 17.48
N ASP A 269 -7.83 -1.27 16.98
CA ASP A 269 -6.86 -2.25 17.50
C ASP A 269 -5.42 -1.82 17.21
N GLY A 270 -5.23 -1.10 16.10
CA GLY A 270 -3.90 -0.66 15.70
C GLY A 270 -3.88 0.33 14.54
N ILE A 271 -2.67 0.77 14.21
CA ILE A 271 -2.41 1.73 13.14
C ILE A 271 -1.39 1.19 12.14
N LEU A 272 -1.74 1.27 10.85
CA LEU A 272 -0.83 1.04 9.73
C LEU A 272 -0.20 2.36 9.31
N ILE A 273 1.06 2.56 9.64
CA ILE A 273 1.84 3.72 9.20
C ILE A 273 2.45 3.41 7.84
N SER A 274 2.13 4.24 6.84
CA SER A 274 2.57 4.02 5.46
C SER A 274 3.43 5.19 4.96
N PRO A 275 4.76 5.14 5.20
CA PRO A 275 5.70 6.07 4.59
C PRO A 275 5.74 5.93 3.06
N VAL A 276 5.74 7.06 2.34
CA VAL A 276 5.92 7.07 0.88
C VAL A 276 7.37 6.77 0.52
N THR A 277 7.58 5.74 -0.29
CA THR A 277 8.92 5.31 -0.75
C THR A 277 9.20 5.55 -2.24
N GLY A 278 8.20 5.96 -3.01
CA GLY A 278 8.33 6.28 -4.44
C GLY A 278 9.02 7.62 -4.71
N ILE A 279 8.61 8.27 -5.80
CA ILE A 279 9.22 9.54 -6.24
C ILE A 279 8.99 10.64 -5.21
N LYS A 280 10.07 11.28 -4.79
CA LYS A 280 10.06 12.40 -3.84
C LYS A 280 10.20 13.73 -4.57
N LYS A 281 9.61 14.79 -4.00
CA LYS A 281 9.85 16.17 -4.43
C LYS A 281 11.20 16.66 -3.89
N LYS A 282 11.78 17.64 -4.57
CA LYS A 282 12.95 18.37 -4.02
C LYS A 282 12.56 19.06 -2.71
N GLY A 283 13.28 18.71 -1.64
CA GLY A 283 13.01 19.22 -0.29
C GLY A 283 12.22 18.27 0.61
N ASP A 284 11.65 17.18 0.08
CA ASP A 284 11.04 16.14 0.91
C ASP A 284 12.10 15.37 1.71
N PHE A 285 11.72 14.88 2.89
CA PHE A 285 12.54 13.95 3.66
C PHE A 285 12.74 12.65 2.89
N SER A 286 13.93 12.03 3.03
CA SER A 286 14.16 10.71 2.46
C SER A 286 13.23 9.67 3.09
N ALA A 287 12.84 8.65 2.33
CA ALA A 287 12.00 7.56 2.84
C ALA A 287 12.65 6.89 4.05
N LEU A 288 13.97 6.67 4.01
CA LEU A 288 14.74 6.11 5.11
C LEU A 288 14.64 6.97 6.38
N ALA A 289 14.74 8.29 6.27
CA ALA A 289 14.61 9.18 7.42
C ALA A 289 13.23 9.08 8.06
N ILE A 290 12.17 9.03 7.23
CA ILE A 290 10.80 8.89 7.74
C ILE A 290 10.63 7.55 8.48
N ILE A 291 11.06 6.44 7.87
CA ILE A 291 10.98 5.10 8.46
C ILE A 291 11.72 5.08 9.81
N ARG A 292 12.98 5.54 9.83
CA ARG A 292 13.81 5.56 11.06
C ARG A 292 13.21 6.40 12.18
N CYS A 293 12.55 7.51 11.86
CA CYS A 293 11.85 8.30 12.87
C CYS A 293 10.68 7.54 13.50
N PHE A 294 9.89 6.81 12.70
CA PHE A 294 8.81 5.99 13.25
C PHE A 294 9.33 4.78 14.04
N GLU A 295 10.38 4.10 13.55
CA GLU A 295 11.04 3.04 14.34
C GLU A 295 11.48 3.56 15.71
N LYS A 296 12.10 4.74 15.72
CA LYS A 296 12.57 5.35 16.98
C LYS A 296 11.43 5.66 17.93
N LEU A 297 10.29 6.14 17.44
CA LEU A 297 9.11 6.37 18.27
C LEU A 297 8.54 5.06 18.85
N ILE A 298 8.62 3.96 18.12
CA ILE A 298 8.21 2.64 18.62
C ILE A 298 9.19 2.16 19.70
N GLU A 299 10.50 2.24 19.43
CA GLU A 299 11.55 1.87 20.39
C GLU A 299 11.47 2.68 21.71
N ASP A 300 11.14 3.95 21.61
CA ASP A 300 10.99 4.86 22.77
C ASP A 300 9.64 4.67 23.49
N GLY A 301 8.83 3.69 23.08
CA GLY A 301 7.55 3.37 23.73
C GLY A 301 6.45 4.40 23.49
N PHE A 302 6.57 5.22 22.43
CA PHE A 302 5.53 6.19 22.10
C PHE A 302 4.27 5.51 21.57
N TYR A 303 4.43 4.45 20.79
CA TYR A 303 3.36 3.53 20.39
C TYR A 303 3.49 2.23 21.16
N ASP A 304 2.35 1.58 21.42
CA ASP A 304 2.35 0.18 21.79
C ASP A 304 3.00 -0.64 20.64
N PRO A 305 4.05 -1.41 20.89
CA PRO A 305 4.71 -2.20 19.85
C PRO A 305 3.78 -3.18 19.14
N PHE A 306 2.73 -3.63 19.81
CA PHE A 306 1.71 -4.52 19.27
C PHE A 306 0.51 -3.79 18.65
N GLY A 307 0.48 -2.45 18.74
CA GLY A 307 -0.56 -1.60 18.20
C GLY A 307 -0.14 -0.83 16.94
N VAL A 308 1.06 -1.08 16.38
CA VAL A 308 1.57 -0.36 15.22
C VAL A 308 2.26 -1.28 14.23
N LEU A 309 1.96 -1.09 12.94
CA LEU A 309 2.67 -1.73 11.83
C LEU A 309 3.19 -0.66 10.87
N ILE A 310 4.46 -0.75 10.48
CA ILE A 310 5.03 0.10 9.44
C ILE A 310 5.02 -0.68 8.13
N SER A 311 4.28 -0.20 7.12
CA SER A 311 4.35 -0.71 5.76
C SER A 311 4.45 0.43 4.78
N SER A 312 5.59 0.54 4.13
CA SER A 312 5.84 1.61 3.16
C SER A 312 4.98 1.45 1.90
N PHE A 313 4.71 2.58 1.25
CA PHE A 313 3.90 2.61 0.05
C PHE A 313 4.68 3.24 -1.10
N ASN A 314 5.00 2.43 -2.11
CA ASN A 314 5.67 2.89 -3.30
C ASN A 314 4.66 3.60 -4.22
N THR A 315 4.64 4.92 -4.16
CA THR A 315 3.74 5.77 -4.93
C THR A 315 4.39 7.12 -5.21
N TYR A 316 3.67 7.97 -5.93
CA TYR A 316 4.07 9.34 -6.24
C TYR A 316 2.89 10.29 -6.09
N SER A 317 3.17 11.59 -5.92
CA SER A 317 2.10 12.59 -5.86
C SER A 317 1.48 12.76 -7.24
N ARG A 318 0.18 12.58 -7.33
CA ARG A 318 -0.62 12.79 -8.56
C ARG A 318 -1.15 14.21 -8.65
N TYR A 319 -1.07 14.96 -7.54
CA TYR A 319 -1.52 16.34 -7.42
C TYR A 319 -3.02 16.54 -7.70
N SER A 320 -3.83 15.54 -7.37
CA SER A 320 -5.26 15.52 -7.66
C SER A 320 -6.14 15.96 -6.48
N GLY A 321 -5.54 16.53 -5.43
CA GLY A 321 -6.25 17.09 -4.28
C GLY A 321 -7.22 16.08 -3.63
N PRO A 322 -8.52 16.43 -3.49
CA PRO A 322 -9.51 15.58 -2.83
C PRO A 322 -9.66 14.19 -3.47
N LYS A 323 -9.54 14.10 -4.81
CA LYS A 323 -9.58 12.81 -5.53
C LYS A 323 -8.45 11.88 -5.08
N GLU A 324 -7.25 12.43 -4.86
CA GLU A 324 -6.11 11.65 -4.38
C GLU A 324 -6.26 11.22 -2.92
N ALA A 325 -6.93 12.02 -2.09
CA ALA A 325 -7.24 11.64 -0.72
C ALA A 325 -8.17 10.42 -0.67
N VAL A 326 -9.24 10.43 -1.44
CA VAL A 326 -10.17 9.28 -1.55
C VAL A 326 -9.46 8.06 -2.14
N PHE A 327 -8.67 8.23 -3.19
CA PHE A 327 -7.87 7.16 -3.78
C PHE A 327 -6.90 6.52 -2.77
N THR A 328 -6.21 7.36 -1.98
CA THR A 328 -5.30 6.86 -0.94
C THR A 328 -6.06 6.09 0.15
N ALA A 329 -7.27 6.54 0.51
CA ALA A 329 -8.13 5.82 1.44
C ALA A 329 -8.56 4.45 0.88
N ILE A 330 -8.93 4.37 -0.41
CA ILE A 330 -9.23 3.12 -1.12
C ILE A 330 -8.03 2.16 -1.05
N CYS A 331 -6.82 2.66 -1.35
CA CYS A 331 -5.61 1.85 -1.21
C CYS A 331 -5.45 1.32 0.22
N ARG A 332 -5.65 2.15 1.26
CA ARG A 332 -5.56 1.69 2.66
C ARG A 332 -6.63 0.66 3.01
N LYS A 333 -7.85 0.80 2.48
CA LYS A 333 -8.88 -0.24 2.60
C LYS A 333 -8.43 -1.57 2.02
N ASN A 334 -7.73 -1.55 0.88
CA ASN A 334 -7.16 -2.76 0.29
C ASN A 334 -6.08 -3.39 1.18
N TYR A 335 -5.29 -2.58 1.88
CA TYR A 335 -4.35 -3.05 2.91
C TYR A 335 -5.04 -3.61 4.16
N GLY A 336 -6.37 -3.45 4.31
CA GLY A 336 -7.16 -3.95 5.43
C GLY A 336 -7.56 -2.89 6.46
N CYS A 337 -7.26 -1.60 6.20
CA CYS A 337 -7.63 -0.52 7.12
C CYS A 337 -9.12 -0.20 7.02
N SER A 338 -9.81 -0.16 8.18
CA SER A 338 -11.22 0.24 8.30
C SER A 338 -11.39 1.76 8.39
N HIS A 339 -10.37 2.47 8.86
CA HIS A 339 -10.33 3.92 9.01
C HIS A 339 -9.11 4.52 8.30
N PHE A 340 -9.20 5.79 7.94
CA PHE A 340 -8.10 6.49 7.30
C PHE A 340 -8.00 7.94 7.83
N ILE A 341 -6.79 8.35 8.23
CA ILE A 341 -6.53 9.73 8.64
C ILE A 341 -6.26 10.58 7.39
N VAL A 342 -7.15 11.51 7.10
CA VAL A 342 -6.99 12.49 6.02
C VAL A 342 -6.34 13.75 6.56
N GLY A 343 -5.18 14.10 6.05
CA GLY A 343 -4.51 15.35 6.37
C GLY A 343 -5.24 16.57 5.78
N ARG A 344 -5.08 17.73 6.41
CA ARG A 344 -5.72 18.99 5.98
C ARG A 344 -5.40 19.34 4.52
N ASP A 345 -4.20 19.04 4.07
CA ASP A 345 -3.69 19.36 2.73
C ASP A 345 -3.10 18.10 2.11
N HIS A 346 -4.00 17.15 1.78
CA HIS A 346 -3.62 15.88 1.19
C HIS A 346 -3.29 16.08 -0.30
N THR A 347 -1.98 16.15 -0.62
CA THR A 347 -1.46 16.39 -1.98
C THR A 347 -2.00 17.64 -2.69
N GLY A 348 -2.41 18.62 -1.91
CA GLY A 348 -2.83 19.92 -2.44
C GLY A 348 -1.71 20.65 -3.19
N VAL A 349 -2.11 21.51 -4.13
CA VAL A 349 -1.22 22.34 -4.93
C VAL A 349 -1.73 23.77 -4.91
N GLY A 350 -1.04 24.66 -4.20
CA GLY A 350 -1.42 26.06 -4.11
C GLY A 350 -2.92 26.22 -3.76
N ASN A 351 -3.64 27.02 -4.53
CA ASN A 351 -5.08 27.29 -4.34
C ASN A 351 -5.98 26.56 -5.36
N TYR A 352 -5.47 25.52 -6.05
CA TYR A 352 -6.27 24.84 -7.09
C TYR A 352 -7.46 24.06 -6.56
N TYR A 353 -7.44 23.69 -5.28
CA TYR A 353 -8.47 22.87 -4.63
C TYR A 353 -9.07 23.54 -3.38
N ALA A 354 -8.99 24.90 -3.30
CA ALA A 354 -9.53 25.68 -2.19
C ALA A 354 -11.07 25.82 -2.28
#